data_e038072f5f39dc5aa60ddc04febaa4a9
#
_entry.id   e038072f5f39dc5aa60ddc04febaa4a9
#
_cell.length_a   1.000
_cell.length_b   1.000
_cell.length_c   1.000
_cell.angle_alpha   90.00
_cell.angle_beta   90.00
_cell.angle_gamma   90.00
#
_symmetry.space_group_name_H-M   'P 1'
#
loop_
_entity.id
_entity.type
_entity.pdbx_description
1 polymer ?
#
loop_
_entity_poly.entity_id
_entity_poly.type
_entity_poly.pdbx_seq_one_letter_code
_entity_poly.pdbx_strand_id
1 'polypeptide(L)'
;MIMKMISKILAIALLAMSCTDPEQTETPSGGTVQVSPAELTVDFEEQETYVTVTADSDWGSSVADPSWCTVYPTGGVKGETEVKVTFKKNILTEDRQNTITFRTSSSKTELPVTQQTSSTGEAMFVPEGYKLFWSDEFDGPSLNTDNWTCETGGHGW
;
A
#
# COMPACT_ATOMS: atom_id res chain seq x y z
N MET A 1 -102.06 0.42 -11.92
CA MET A 1 -101.30 -0.85 -11.99
C MET A 1 -99.85 -0.51 -12.32
N ILE A 2 -98.99 -0.49 -11.30
CA ILE A 2 -97.72 0.13 -11.31
C ILE A 2 -96.67 -0.98 -11.28
N MET A 3 -95.87 -1.10 -12.36
CA MET A 3 -94.83 -2.09 -12.49
C MET A 3 -93.49 -1.51 -11.97
N LYS A 4 -93.00 -2.06 -10.92
CA LYS A 4 -91.73 -1.71 -10.30
C LYS A 4 -90.59 -2.39 -11.10
N MET A 5 -89.75 -1.61 -11.80
CA MET A 5 -88.49 -2.05 -12.36
C MET A 5 -87.45 -2.02 -11.24
N ILE A 6 -86.90 -3.16 -10.91
CA ILE A 6 -85.72 -3.26 -10.03
C ILE A 6 -84.49 -3.24 -10.85
N SER A 7 -83.75 -2.12 -10.81
CA SER A 7 -82.43 -2.00 -11.39
C SER A 7 -81.39 -2.68 -10.51
N LYS A 8 -80.71 -3.73 -11.05
CA LYS A 8 -79.61 -4.37 -10.37
C LYS A 8 -78.32 -3.60 -10.77
N ILE A 9 -77.79 -2.87 -9.84
CA ILE A 9 -76.49 -2.24 -9.96
C ILE A 9 -75.44 -3.32 -9.70
N LEU A 10 -74.71 -3.71 -10.74
CA LEU A 10 -73.55 -4.60 -10.68
C LEU A 10 -72.35 -3.77 -10.26
N ALA A 11 -71.91 -3.87 -9.02
CA ALA A 11 -70.69 -3.26 -8.54
C ALA A 11 -69.49 -4.10 -9.06
N ILE A 12 -68.75 -3.59 -10.03
CA ILE A 12 -67.46 -4.15 -10.45
C ILE A 12 -66.43 -3.64 -9.45
N ALA A 13 -65.96 -4.50 -8.56
CA ALA A 13 -64.79 -4.22 -7.72
C ALA A 13 -63.52 -4.34 -8.58
N LEU A 14 -62.90 -3.21 -8.94
CA LEU A 14 -61.55 -3.19 -9.48
C LEU A 14 -60.58 -3.53 -8.32
N LEU A 15 -60.04 -4.73 -8.31
CA LEU A 15 -58.83 -5.02 -7.55
C LEU A 15 -57.64 -4.33 -8.26
N ALA A 16 -57.24 -3.21 -7.72
CA ALA A 16 -55.92 -2.66 -8.03
C ALA A 16 -54.86 -3.56 -7.37
N MET A 17 -54.26 -4.45 -8.14
CA MET A 17 -53.01 -5.09 -7.77
C MET A 17 -51.92 -4.00 -7.80
N SER A 18 -51.65 -3.43 -6.65
CA SER A 18 -50.45 -2.67 -6.42
C SER A 18 -49.27 -3.67 -6.44
N CYS A 19 -48.59 -3.80 -7.59
CA CYS A 19 -47.24 -4.31 -7.61
C CYS A 19 -46.37 -3.29 -6.87
N THR A 20 -46.18 -3.51 -5.59
CA THR A 20 -45.06 -2.91 -4.87
C THR A 20 -43.84 -3.69 -5.31
N ASP A 21 -43.13 -3.19 -6.34
CA ASP A 21 -41.74 -3.55 -6.53
C ASP A 21 -41.02 -3.24 -5.21
N PRO A 22 -40.35 -4.20 -4.59
CA PRO A 22 -39.38 -3.84 -3.56
C PRO A 22 -38.35 -2.99 -4.28
N GLU A 23 -38.40 -1.69 -4.04
CA GLU A 23 -37.33 -0.75 -4.37
C GLU A 23 -36.11 -1.32 -3.68
N GLN A 24 -35.35 -2.12 -4.44
CA GLN A 24 -33.98 -2.42 -4.09
C GLN A 24 -33.29 -1.05 -4.06
N THR A 25 -33.23 -0.49 -2.88
CA THR A 25 -32.25 0.51 -2.54
C THR A 25 -30.92 -0.19 -2.72
N GLU A 26 -30.43 -0.24 -3.95
CA GLU A 26 -29.03 -0.51 -4.23
C GLU A 26 -28.29 0.61 -3.53
N THR A 27 -27.92 0.37 -2.29
CA THR A 27 -26.83 1.11 -1.67
C THR A 27 -25.70 1.00 -2.67
N PRO A 28 -25.17 2.11 -3.22
CA PRO A 28 -24.06 2.01 -4.12
C PRO A 28 -22.99 1.26 -3.33
N SER A 29 -22.72 0.02 -3.73
CA SER A 29 -21.66 -0.81 -3.17
C SER A 29 -20.37 -0.10 -3.56
N GLY A 30 -20.02 0.87 -2.72
CA GLY A 30 -18.75 1.53 -2.84
C GLY A 30 -17.67 0.48 -2.66
N GLY A 31 -16.93 0.21 -3.72
CA GLY A 31 -15.95 -0.86 -3.75
C GLY A 31 -15.00 -0.80 -2.57
N THR A 32 -14.85 -1.91 -1.85
CA THR A 32 -13.87 -2.07 -0.78
C THR A 32 -12.54 -2.54 -1.36
N VAL A 33 -11.45 -2.23 -0.69
CA VAL A 33 -10.11 -2.78 -0.97
C VAL A 33 -9.41 -3.12 0.34
N GLN A 34 -8.80 -4.28 0.37
CA GLN A 34 -8.00 -4.77 1.49
C GLN A 34 -6.65 -5.24 0.97
N VAL A 35 -5.65 -5.22 1.83
CA VAL A 35 -4.30 -5.71 1.53
C VAL A 35 -3.79 -6.61 2.64
N SER A 36 -3.09 -7.64 2.28
CA SER A 36 -2.48 -8.59 3.21
C SER A 36 -1.03 -8.88 2.77
N PRO A 37 -0.06 -8.78 3.68
CA PRO A 37 -0.16 -8.38 5.08
C PRO A 37 -0.57 -6.91 5.24
N ALA A 38 -0.96 -6.49 6.46
CA ALA A 38 -1.40 -5.12 6.76
C ALA A 38 -0.24 -4.11 6.91
N GLU A 39 0.99 -4.61 7.03
CA GLU A 39 2.23 -3.84 7.10
C GLU A 39 3.39 -4.66 6.51
N LEU A 40 4.43 -3.99 6.06
CA LEU A 40 5.67 -4.61 5.60
C LEU A 40 6.86 -4.07 6.38
N THR A 41 7.67 -4.98 6.92
CA THR A 41 9.01 -4.68 7.42
C THR A 41 10.00 -5.54 6.65
N VAL A 42 10.96 -4.90 6.02
CA VAL A 42 11.97 -5.55 5.16
C VAL A 42 13.37 -5.12 5.61
N ASP A 43 14.37 -5.93 5.32
CA ASP A 43 15.75 -5.58 5.61
C ASP A 43 16.29 -4.50 4.63
N PHE A 44 17.53 -4.11 4.82
CA PHE A 44 18.16 -3.03 4.05
C PHE A 44 18.53 -3.42 2.61
N GLU A 45 18.58 -4.71 2.28
CA GLU A 45 19.00 -5.16 0.96
C GLU A 45 17.98 -4.85 -0.13
N GLU A 46 18.45 -4.84 -1.38
CA GLU A 46 17.55 -4.83 -2.54
C GLU A 46 16.80 -6.15 -2.59
N GLN A 47 15.48 -6.09 -2.62
CA GLN A 47 14.64 -7.27 -2.57
C GLN A 47 13.26 -7.05 -3.17
N GLU A 48 12.56 -8.16 -3.36
CA GLU A 48 11.18 -8.20 -3.79
C GLU A 48 10.34 -8.99 -2.78
N THR A 49 9.12 -8.53 -2.56
CA THR A 49 8.11 -9.27 -1.80
C THR A 49 6.74 -9.15 -2.48
N TYR A 50 5.78 -9.90 -1.99
CA TYR A 50 4.43 -9.92 -2.55
C TYR A 50 3.40 -9.60 -1.50
N VAL A 51 2.37 -8.89 -1.90
CA VAL A 51 1.17 -8.63 -1.09
C VAL A 51 -0.05 -9.00 -1.88
N THR A 52 -1.08 -9.45 -1.19
CA THR A 52 -2.36 -9.79 -1.79
C THR A 52 -3.32 -8.63 -1.63
N VAL A 53 -3.83 -8.12 -2.74
CA VAL A 53 -4.88 -7.11 -2.78
C VAL A 53 -6.20 -7.79 -3.10
N THR A 54 -7.20 -7.63 -2.22
CA THR A 54 -8.57 -8.13 -2.43
C THR A 54 -9.50 -6.95 -2.59
N ALA A 55 -10.16 -6.84 -3.73
CA ALA A 55 -11.09 -5.75 -4.03
C ALA A 55 -12.41 -6.27 -4.62
N ASP A 56 -13.50 -5.58 -4.34
CA ASP A 56 -14.82 -5.89 -4.89
C ASP A 56 -15.19 -5.04 -6.11
N SER A 57 -14.28 -4.16 -6.54
CA SER A 57 -14.34 -3.36 -7.77
C SER A 57 -12.94 -3.09 -8.32
N ASP A 58 -12.84 -2.39 -9.44
CA ASP A 58 -11.56 -1.95 -9.99
C ASP A 58 -10.82 -1.08 -8.98
N TRP A 59 -9.52 -1.28 -8.92
CA TRP A 59 -8.65 -0.61 -7.96
C TRP A 59 -7.35 -0.12 -8.60
N GLY A 60 -6.72 0.82 -7.93
CA GLY A 60 -5.39 1.34 -8.30
C GLY A 60 -4.53 1.54 -7.08
N SER A 61 -3.22 1.67 -7.28
CA SER A 61 -2.24 1.92 -6.23
C SER A 61 -1.39 3.15 -6.52
N SER A 62 -0.84 3.70 -5.44
CA SER A 62 0.19 4.74 -5.50
C SER A 62 1.17 4.56 -4.35
N VAL A 63 2.44 4.90 -4.59
CA VAL A 63 3.52 4.85 -3.61
C VAL A 63 3.90 6.28 -3.26
N ALA A 64 4.06 6.59 -1.98
CA ALA A 64 4.38 7.95 -1.54
C ALA A 64 5.77 8.40 -2.01
N ASP A 65 6.76 7.53 -1.91
CA ASP A 65 8.11 7.74 -2.47
C ASP A 65 8.49 6.59 -3.40
N PRO A 66 8.31 6.74 -4.72
CA PRO A 66 8.64 5.71 -5.70
C PRO A 66 10.13 5.62 -6.04
N SER A 67 10.99 6.44 -5.44
CA SER A 67 12.42 6.45 -5.72
C SER A 67 13.12 5.16 -5.28
N TRP A 68 12.60 4.50 -4.24
CA TRP A 68 13.18 3.30 -3.66
C TRP A 68 12.19 2.14 -3.42
N CYS A 69 10.89 2.40 -3.51
CA CYS A 69 9.85 1.39 -3.35
C CYS A 69 8.88 1.50 -4.53
N THR A 70 8.63 0.40 -5.22
CA THR A 70 7.70 0.37 -6.37
C THR A 70 6.79 -0.84 -6.29
N VAL A 71 5.64 -0.78 -6.98
CA VAL A 71 4.65 -1.86 -7.00
C VAL A 71 4.26 -2.22 -8.43
N TYR A 72 3.95 -3.48 -8.68
CA TYR A 72 3.45 -3.97 -9.94
C TYR A 72 2.54 -5.21 -9.74
N PRO A 73 1.35 -5.26 -10.35
CA PRO A 73 0.68 -4.21 -11.13
C PRO A 73 0.26 -3.02 -10.25
N THR A 74 0.11 -1.84 -10.87
CA THR A 74 -0.35 -0.62 -10.19
C THR A 74 -1.87 -0.50 -10.11
N GLY A 75 -2.61 -1.50 -10.55
CA GLY A 75 -4.07 -1.57 -10.52
C GLY A 75 -4.56 -2.91 -11.03
N GLY A 76 -5.82 -3.18 -10.80
CA GLY A 76 -6.49 -4.40 -11.19
C GLY A 76 -8.01 -4.27 -11.16
N VAL A 77 -8.67 -5.37 -11.49
CA VAL A 77 -10.12 -5.50 -11.46
C VAL A 77 -10.57 -6.17 -10.16
N LYS A 78 -11.87 -6.23 -9.94
CA LYS A 78 -12.50 -6.99 -8.85
C LYS A 78 -11.91 -8.39 -8.72
N GLY A 79 -11.60 -8.79 -7.50
CA GLY A 79 -11.06 -10.08 -7.14
C GLY A 79 -9.81 -9.97 -6.30
N GLU A 80 -9.03 -11.04 -6.30
CA GLU A 80 -7.76 -11.15 -5.61
C GLU A 80 -6.63 -10.98 -6.62
N THR A 81 -5.65 -10.15 -6.29
CA THR A 81 -4.49 -9.86 -7.14
C THR A 81 -3.22 -9.90 -6.29
N GLU A 82 -2.24 -10.67 -6.73
CA GLU A 82 -0.90 -10.61 -6.16
C GLU A 82 -0.14 -9.42 -6.74
N VAL A 83 0.37 -8.57 -5.87
CA VAL A 83 1.12 -7.37 -6.22
C VAL A 83 2.54 -7.51 -5.71
N LYS A 84 3.49 -7.44 -6.63
CA LYS A 84 4.92 -7.41 -6.32
C LYS A 84 5.30 -6.04 -5.81
N VAL A 85 6.03 -5.99 -4.70
CA VAL A 85 6.65 -4.80 -4.14
C VAL A 85 8.17 -4.96 -4.25
N THR A 86 8.83 -4.02 -4.90
CA THR A 86 10.28 -4.03 -5.12
C THR A 86 10.93 -2.90 -4.34
N PHE A 87 12.01 -3.20 -3.65
CA PHE A 87 12.78 -2.29 -2.82
C PHE A 87 14.20 -2.17 -3.35
N LYS A 88 14.70 -0.94 -3.45
CA LYS A 88 16.13 -0.70 -3.60
C LYS A 88 16.83 -0.79 -2.26
N LYS A 89 18.12 -1.11 -2.27
CA LYS A 89 18.94 -1.13 -1.06
C LYS A 89 18.82 0.16 -0.26
N ASN A 90 18.63 0.02 1.07
CA ASN A 90 18.70 1.16 1.98
C ASN A 90 20.16 1.46 2.29
N ILE A 91 20.67 2.56 1.75
CA ILE A 91 22.03 3.04 1.98
C ILE A 91 22.10 4.14 3.06
N LEU A 92 20.97 4.42 3.72
CA LEU A 92 20.92 5.40 4.79
C LEU A 92 21.37 4.76 6.12
N THR A 93 21.78 5.61 7.05
CA THR A 93 22.15 5.19 8.40
C THR A 93 20.95 4.96 9.32
N GLU A 94 19.73 5.18 8.80
CA GLU A 94 18.49 5.06 9.54
C GLU A 94 17.47 4.23 8.75
N ASP A 95 16.52 3.66 9.48
CA ASP A 95 15.36 3.02 8.87
C ASP A 95 14.58 4.05 8.05
N ARG A 96 14.05 3.64 6.91
CA ARG A 96 13.21 4.50 6.10
C ARG A 96 11.80 3.95 5.98
N GLN A 97 10.85 4.85 5.85
CA GLN A 97 9.44 4.53 5.81
C GLN A 97 8.81 4.97 4.50
N ASN A 98 7.79 4.24 4.08
CA ASN A 98 6.97 4.56 2.93
C ASN A 98 5.51 4.17 3.20
N THR A 99 4.62 4.61 2.34
CA THR A 99 3.22 4.19 2.35
C THR A 99 2.79 3.84 0.94
N ILE A 100 2.25 2.66 0.79
CA ILE A 100 1.58 2.23 -0.45
C ILE A 100 0.08 2.38 -0.20
N THR A 101 -0.60 3.15 -1.05
CA THR A 101 -2.04 3.36 -0.96
C THR A 101 -2.73 2.58 -2.06
N PHE A 102 -3.64 1.70 -1.70
CA PHE A 102 -4.57 1.03 -2.61
C PHE A 102 -5.94 1.69 -2.50
N ARG A 103 -6.60 1.95 -3.64
CA ARG A 103 -7.89 2.64 -3.66
C ARG A 103 -8.84 2.08 -4.71
N THR A 104 -10.10 2.08 -4.38
CA THR A 104 -11.23 1.98 -5.32
C THR A 104 -11.84 3.37 -5.52
N SER A 105 -12.99 3.46 -6.16
CA SER A 105 -13.75 4.73 -6.27
C SER A 105 -14.25 5.28 -4.94
N SER A 106 -14.39 4.43 -3.91
CA SER A 106 -15.07 4.79 -2.65
C SER A 106 -14.33 4.35 -1.38
N SER A 107 -13.25 3.60 -1.50
CA SER A 107 -12.47 3.09 -0.37
C SER A 107 -10.97 3.24 -0.63
N LYS A 108 -10.20 3.37 0.43
CA LYS A 108 -8.75 3.27 0.39
C LYS A 108 -8.23 2.44 1.56
N THR A 109 -7.12 1.77 1.32
CA THR A 109 -6.33 1.06 2.34
C THR A 109 -4.88 1.46 2.18
N GLU A 110 -4.22 1.76 3.28
CA GLU A 110 -2.81 2.12 3.33
C GLU A 110 -2.00 0.94 3.87
N LEU A 111 -0.91 0.63 3.22
CA LEU A 111 0.07 -0.36 3.62
C LEU A 111 1.34 0.39 4.04
N PRO A 112 1.60 0.53 5.35
CA PRO A 112 2.85 1.07 5.84
C PRO A 112 3.99 0.11 5.54
N VAL A 113 5.13 0.69 5.15
CA VAL A 113 6.35 -0.02 4.80
C VAL A 113 7.48 0.57 5.59
N THR A 114 8.24 -0.30 6.27
CA THR A 114 9.51 0.05 6.93
C THR A 114 10.62 -0.76 6.30
N GLN A 115 11.65 -0.10 5.80
CA GLN A 115 12.89 -0.75 5.40
C GLN A 115 13.98 -0.42 6.40
N GLN A 116 14.49 -1.45 7.02
CA GLN A 116 15.52 -1.35 8.05
C GLN A 116 16.82 -0.80 7.47
N THR A 117 17.62 -0.19 8.32
CA THR A 117 19.02 0.09 8.02
C THR A 117 19.87 -1.15 8.24
N SER A 118 21.06 -1.18 7.65
CA SER A 118 22.05 -2.15 8.05
C SER A 118 22.51 -1.84 9.49
N SER A 119 22.37 -2.81 10.36
CA SER A 119 22.72 -2.67 11.79
C SER A 119 24.19 -2.34 12.06
N THR A 120 25.03 -2.39 11.02
CA THR A 120 26.49 -2.24 11.14
C THR A 120 27.03 -0.94 10.52
N GLY A 121 26.18 -0.09 9.92
CA GLY A 121 26.67 1.06 9.13
C GLY A 121 27.44 0.66 7.87
N GLU A 122 27.64 -0.64 7.67
CA GLU A 122 28.51 -1.20 6.63
C GLU A 122 27.92 -1.18 5.23
N ALA A 123 26.59 -0.96 5.10
CA ALA A 123 25.87 -1.12 3.84
C ALA A 123 26.24 -0.06 2.78
N MET A 124 26.83 1.05 3.21
CA MET A 124 26.85 2.24 2.36
C MET A 124 27.93 2.21 1.26
N PHE A 125 29.06 1.49 1.46
CA PHE A 125 30.21 1.59 0.57
C PHE A 125 30.86 0.26 0.16
N VAL A 126 30.25 -0.88 0.51
CA VAL A 126 30.82 -2.19 0.16
C VAL A 126 30.27 -2.66 -1.18
N PRO A 127 31.07 -2.75 -2.24
CA PRO A 127 30.64 -3.31 -3.51
C PRO A 127 30.21 -4.77 -3.37
N GLU A 128 29.32 -5.22 -4.26
CA GLU A 128 28.89 -6.62 -4.31
C GLU A 128 30.09 -7.58 -4.40
N GLY A 129 30.10 -8.61 -3.57
CA GLY A 129 31.18 -9.60 -3.51
C GLY A 129 32.34 -9.22 -2.60
N TYR A 130 32.31 -8.04 -1.98
CA TYR A 130 33.32 -7.61 -1.00
C TYR A 130 32.73 -7.64 0.41
N LYS A 131 33.62 -7.69 1.39
CA LYS A 131 33.25 -7.51 2.81
C LYS A 131 34.03 -6.35 3.37
N LEU A 132 33.38 -5.51 4.15
CA LEU A 132 34.04 -4.47 4.88
C LEU A 132 35.03 -5.13 5.86
N PHE A 133 36.27 -4.74 5.79
CA PHE A 133 37.29 -5.22 6.69
C PHE A 133 37.53 -4.24 7.84
N TRP A 134 37.45 -2.96 7.57
CA TRP A 134 37.67 -1.90 8.53
C TRP A 134 37.07 -0.59 8.00
N SER A 135 36.49 0.20 8.89
CA SER A 135 36.06 1.58 8.62
C SER A 135 36.32 2.45 9.84
N ASP A 136 36.43 3.75 9.62
CA ASP A 136 36.42 4.77 10.67
C ASP A 136 35.55 5.92 10.20
N GLU A 137 34.45 6.12 10.85
CA GLU A 137 33.43 7.13 10.48
C GLU A 137 33.76 8.50 11.12
N PHE A 138 34.84 8.58 11.92
CA PHE A 138 35.26 9.82 12.58
C PHE A 138 34.18 10.45 13.47
N ASP A 139 33.27 9.64 14.02
CA ASP A 139 32.12 10.07 14.82
C ASP A 139 32.48 10.32 16.30
N GLY A 140 33.71 10.02 16.69
CA GLY A 140 34.24 10.26 18.02
C GLY A 140 34.59 11.71 18.29
N PRO A 141 34.64 12.15 19.58
CA PRO A 141 35.02 13.50 19.94
C PRO A 141 36.49 13.84 19.68
N SER A 142 37.30 12.84 19.34
CA SER A 142 38.74 12.97 19.04
C SER A 142 39.20 11.86 18.10
N LEU A 143 40.31 12.13 17.39
CA LEU A 143 40.92 11.16 16.54
C LEU A 143 41.37 9.92 17.33
N ASN A 144 41.06 8.74 16.82
CA ASN A 144 41.56 7.48 17.38
C ASN A 144 43.06 7.31 17.02
N THR A 145 43.94 7.60 17.98
CA THR A 145 45.38 7.58 17.78
C THR A 145 45.97 6.17 17.65
N ASP A 146 45.20 5.12 17.93
CA ASP A 146 45.61 3.72 17.72
C ASP A 146 45.57 3.38 16.21
N ASN A 147 44.68 4.03 15.46
CA ASN A 147 44.49 3.79 14.05
C ASN A 147 45.04 4.93 13.16
N TRP A 148 45.21 6.13 13.74
CA TRP A 148 45.57 7.32 12.99
C TRP A 148 46.76 8.06 13.61
N THR A 149 47.66 8.51 12.79
CA THR A 149 48.76 9.35 13.22
C THR A 149 48.73 10.67 12.46
N CYS A 150 48.73 11.79 13.19
CA CYS A 150 48.85 13.11 12.57
C CYS A 150 50.28 13.31 12.04
N GLU A 151 50.42 13.57 10.78
CA GLU A 151 51.71 13.94 10.22
C GLU A 151 52.05 15.37 10.64
N THR A 152 53.16 15.52 11.37
CA THR A 152 53.66 16.83 11.79
C THR A 152 54.93 17.17 11.00
N GLY A 153 54.82 17.92 9.93
CA GLY A 153 55.97 18.34 9.16
C GLY A 153 55.59 19.22 7.97
N GLY A 154 56.09 20.38 7.92
CA GLY A 154 55.77 21.40 6.94
C GLY A 154 56.59 21.31 5.63
N HIS A 155 56.63 20.18 4.98
CA HIS A 155 57.23 20.09 3.64
C HIS A 155 56.10 19.97 2.62
N GLY A 156 55.49 21.11 2.32
CA GLY A 156 54.38 21.31 1.38
C GLY A 156 54.15 20.22 0.34
N TRP A 157 52.90 19.91 0.22
CA TRP A 157 52.32 19.15 -0.91
C TRP A 157 52.23 20.05 -2.11
#